data_903c68fa5defb9bbc467eddf4e0477d6
#
_entry.id   903c68fa5defb9bbc467eddf4e0477d6
#
_cell.length_a   1.000
_cell.length_b   1.000
_cell.length_c   1.000
_cell.angle_alpha   90.00
_cell.angle_beta   90.00
_cell.angle_gamma   90.00
#
_symmetry.space_group_name_H-M   'P 1'
#
loop_
_entity.id
_entity.type
_entity.pdbx_description
1 polymer ?
#
loop_
_entity_poly.entity_id
_entity_poly.type
_entity_poly.pdbx_seq_one_letter_code
_entity_poly.pdbx_strand_id
1 'polypeptide(L)'
;IDKLPLNIIYVGEIIRIFPNAKFIVSLRHPCDCVLSCFMQDFELNDAMANFLNLDDAAHLYDAVMNLWTQYTSIFSINYHEVKYENLIENFEPTVRSILNFLELSWDDAVLNYLITAKKRDRIATPSYYQVTKPIYSYAIGRWQRYKKQTSNIYPILEGWIKKFNY
;
A
#
# COMPACT_ATOMS: atom_id res chain seq x y z
N ILE A 1 -0.79 16.08 -6.45
CA ILE A 1 -0.56 14.70 -5.95
C ILE A 1 -1.20 14.61 -4.57
N ASP A 2 -2.01 13.60 -4.37
CA ASP A 2 -2.57 13.25 -3.07
C ASP A 2 -2.14 11.83 -2.67
N LYS A 3 -1.96 11.59 -1.36
CA LYS A 3 -1.61 10.28 -0.83
C LYS A 3 -2.34 10.06 0.50
N LEU A 4 -3.42 9.31 0.45
CA LEU A 4 -4.11 8.79 1.62
C LEU A 4 -4.37 7.29 1.39
N PRO A 5 -4.04 6.40 2.34
CA PRO A 5 -4.18 4.94 2.14
C PRO A 5 -5.57 4.51 1.71
N LEU A 6 -6.62 5.14 2.23
CA LEU A 6 -8.01 4.80 1.93
C LEU A 6 -8.60 5.54 0.72
N ASN A 7 -7.80 6.30 -0.06
CA ASN A 7 -8.28 6.88 -1.31
C ASN A 7 -8.76 5.81 -2.31
N ILE A 8 -8.33 4.58 -2.16
CA ILE A 8 -8.77 3.45 -2.97
C ILE A 8 -10.29 3.25 -2.92
N ILE A 9 -10.94 3.55 -1.80
CA ILE A 9 -12.41 3.43 -1.68
C ILE A 9 -13.16 4.56 -2.39
N TYR A 10 -12.50 5.68 -2.68
CA TYR A 10 -13.07 6.86 -3.33
C TYR A 10 -12.66 6.98 -4.81
N VAL A 11 -12.09 5.95 -5.40
CA VAL A 11 -11.62 6.00 -6.79
C VAL A 11 -12.74 6.35 -7.77
N GLY A 12 -13.97 5.84 -7.53
CA GLY A 12 -15.13 6.17 -8.36
C GLY A 12 -15.45 7.67 -8.36
N GLU A 13 -15.41 8.31 -7.19
CA GLU A 13 -15.63 9.76 -7.03
C GLU A 13 -14.46 10.56 -7.62
N ILE A 14 -13.24 10.10 -7.40
CA ILE A 14 -12.04 10.76 -7.92
C ILE A 14 -12.09 10.81 -9.45
N ILE A 15 -12.44 9.70 -10.12
CA ILE A 15 -12.54 9.66 -11.58
C ILE A 15 -13.64 10.59 -12.11
N ARG A 16 -14.75 10.70 -11.40
CA ARG A 16 -15.82 11.63 -11.80
C ARG A 16 -15.36 13.08 -11.78
N ILE A 17 -14.51 13.46 -10.83
CA ILE A 17 -14.01 14.83 -10.69
C ILE A 17 -12.78 15.05 -11.57
N PHE A 18 -11.92 14.04 -11.67
CA PHE A 18 -10.64 14.06 -12.39
C PHE A 18 -10.55 12.88 -13.37
N PRO A 19 -11.20 12.96 -14.55
CA PRO A 19 -11.27 11.84 -15.50
C PRO A 19 -9.92 11.33 -15.99
N ASN A 20 -8.90 12.19 -15.98
CA ASN A 20 -7.54 11.87 -16.42
C ASN A 20 -6.59 11.55 -15.25
N ALA A 21 -7.12 11.29 -14.06
CA ALA A 21 -6.29 10.93 -12.91
C ALA A 21 -5.48 9.65 -13.18
N LYS A 22 -4.20 9.69 -12.82
CA LYS A 22 -3.32 8.51 -12.81
C LYS A 22 -3.22 7.98 -11.39
N PHE A 23 -3.42 6.67 -11.21
CA PHE A 23 -3.38 6.03 -9.90
C PHE A 23 -2.15 5.14 -9.76
N ILE A 24 -1.42 5.27 -8.66
CA ILE A 24 -0.39 4.33 -8.26
C ILE A 24 -0.95 3.47 -7.13
N VAL A 25 -1.07 2.17 -7.37
CA VAL A 25 -1.62 1.21 -6.42
C VAL A 25 -0.46 0.46 -5.76
N SER A 26 -0.22 0.76 -4.49
CA SER A 26 0.79 0.06 -3.71
C SER A 26 0.25 -1.27 -3.20
N LEU A 27 0.84 -2.36 -3.68
CA LEU A 27 0.54 -3.71 -3.23
C LEU A 27 1.64 -4.21 -2.29
N ARG A 28 1.26 -5.09 -1.39
CA ARG A 28 2.14 -5.84 -0.50
C ARG A 28 1.50 -7.19 -0.23
N HIS A 29 2.30 -8.20 0.13
CA HIS A 29 1.75 -9.50 0.53
C HIS A 29 0.56 -9.31 1.48
N PRO A 30 -0.66 -9.82 1.17
CA PRO A 30 -1.89 -9.51 1.92
C PRO A 30 -1.77 -9.74 3.43
N CYS A 31 -1.19 -10.87 3.84
CA CYS A 31 -0.98 -11.15 5.27
C CYS A 31 0.00 -10.16 5.94
N ASP A 32 1.03 -9.69 5.22
CA ASP A 32 1.95 -8.68 5.75
C ASP A 32 1.28 -7.31 5.85
N CYS A 33 0.40 -6.98 4.90
CA CYS A 33 -0.37 -5.74 4.91
C CYS A 33 -1.30 -5.71 6.13
N VAL A 34 -2.14 -6.72 6.28
CA VAL A 34 -3.11 -6.84 7.38
C VAL A 34 -2.40 -6.86 8.74
N LEU A 35 -1.35 -7.70 8.89
CA LEU A 35 -0.57 -7.76 10.12
C LEU A 35 0.11 -6.42 10.44
N SER A 36 0.60 -5.71 9.44
CA SER A 36 1.23 -4.40 9.62
C SER A 36 0.23 -3.35 10.10
N CYS A 37 -0.99 -3.35 9.57
CA CYS A 37 -2.04 -2.44 10.01
C CYS A 37 -2.48 -2.76 11.45
N PHE A 38 -2.67 -4.03 11.78
CA PHE A 38 -2.99 -4.47 13.15
C PHE A 38 -1.95 -4.06 14.19
N MET A 39 -0.66 -4.10 13.80
CA MET A 39 0.46 -3.74 14.70
C MET A 39 0.74 -2.23 14.78
N GLN A 40 0.02 -1.42 13.99
CA GLN A 40 0.26 0.02 13.93
C GLN A 40 -0.64 0.76 14.91
N ASP A 41 -0.06 1.68 15.65
CA ASP A 41 -0.80 2.59 16.53
C ASP A 41 -1.41 3.73 15.70
N PHE A 42 -2.66 3.52 15.28
CA PHE A 42 -3.42 4.52 14.54
C PHE A 42 -4.26 5.37 15.48
N GLU A 43 -4.40 6.65 15.16
CA GLU A 43 -5.45 7.48 15.74
C GLU A 43 -6.83 6.92 15.33
N LEU A 44 -7.68 6.63 16.32
CA LEU A 44 -8.94 5.92 16.08
C LEU A 44 -9.95 6.79 15.34
N ASN A 45 -10.50 6.21 14.30
CA ASN A 45 -11.70 6.65 13.59
C ASN A 45 -12.45 5.41 13.09
N ASP A 46 -13.58 5.58 12.42
CA ASP A 46 -14.43 4.47 11.98
C ASP A 46 -13.68 3.44 11.12
N ALA A 47 -12.77 3.88 10.26
CA ALA A 47 -11.98 2.97 9.44
C ALA A 47 -10.86 2.29 10.24
N MET A 48 -10.14 3.05 11.08
CA MET A 48 -9.00 2.55 11.86
C MET A 48 -9.44 1.62 13.00
N ALA A 49 -10.69 1.69 13.46
CA ALA A 49 -11.26 0.76 14.44
C ALA A 49 -11.18 -0.71 13.99
N ASN A 50 -11.26 -0.96 12.68
CA ASN A 50 -11.11 -2.31 12.12
C ASN A 50 -9.70 -2.91 12.33
N PHE A 51 -8.69 -2.09 12.59
CA PHE A 51 -7.34 -2.59 12.82
C PHE A 51 -7.05 -2.98 14.28
N LEU A 52 -8.03 -2.83 15.18
CA LEU A 52 -7.94 -3.33 16.57
C LEU A 52 -8.07 -4.85 16.68
N ASN A 53 -8.60 -5.49 15.65
CA ASN A 53 -8.80 -6.92 15.56
C ASN A 53 -8.23 -7.44 14.23
N LEU A 54 -7.55 -8.59 14.27
CA LEU A 54 -6.88 -9.13 13.09
C LEU A 54 -7.88 -9.66 12.05
N ASP A 55 -8.99 -10.25 12.48
CA ASP A 55 -10.04 -10.74 11.58
C ASP A 55 -10.77 -9.58 10.91
N ASP A 56 -11.11 -8.53 11.66
CA ASP A 56 -11.77 -7.34 11.12
C ASP A 56 -10.84 -6.63 10.10
N ALA A 57 -9.54 -6.55 10.39
CA ALA A 57 -8.55 -6.01 9.47
C ALA A 57 -8.46 -6.82 8.16
N ALA A 58 -8.57 -8.14 8.23
CA ALA A 58 -8.58 -9.01 7.05
C ALA A 58 -9.87 -8.84 6.24
N HIS A 59 -11.01 -8.75 6.88
CA HIS A 59 -12.29 -8.48 6.21
C HIS A 59 -12.34 -7.09 5.57
N LEU A 60 -11.79 -6.07 6.24
CA LEU A 60 -11.65 -4.75 5.63
C LEU A 60 -10.75 -4.80 4.38
N TYR A 61 -9.61 -5.50 4.46
CA TYR A 61 -8.73 -5.69 3.30
C TYR A 61 -9.48 -6.34 2.14
N ASP A 62 -10.20 -7.44 2.41
CA ASP A 62 -10.99 -8.16 1.41
C ASP A 62 -12.05 -7.24 0.77
N ALA A 63 -12.82 -6.52 1.59
CA ALA A 63 -13.85 -5.60 1.10
C ALA A 63 -13.28 -4.49 0.22
N VAL A 64 -12.15 -3.87 0.63
CA VAL A 64 -11.47 -2.82 -0.14
C VAL A 64 -10.95 -3.35 -1.48
N MET A 65 -10.35 -4.54 -1.49
CA MET A 65 -9.81 -5.13 -2.71
C MET A 65 -10.91 -5.63 -3.65
N ASN A 66 -12.04 -6.09 -3.12
CA ASN A 66 -13.23 -6.40 -3.91
C ASN A 66 -13.79 -5.13 -4.55
N LEU A 67 -13.89 -4.03 -3.82
CA LEU A 67 -14.32 -2.74 -4.36
C LEU A 67 -13.38 -2.24 -5.45
N TRP A 68 -12.06 -2.32 -5.24
CA TRP A 68 -11.05 -2.01 -6.26
C TRP A 68 -11.26 -2.84 -7.54
N THR A 69 -11.51 -4.15 -7.38
CA THR A 69 -11.77 -5.04 -8.52
C THR A 69 -13.03 -4.64 -9.27
N GLN A 70 -14.09 -4.22 -8.56
CA GLN A 70 -15.30 -3.70 -9.19
C GLN A 70 -15.02 -2.41 -9.96
N TYR A 71 -14.31 -1.47 -9.37
CA TYR A 71 -13.94 -0.22 -10.05
C TYR A 71 -13.16 -0.48 -11.34
N THR A 72 -12.15 -1.35 -11.30
CA THR A 72 -11.33 -1.68 -12.49
C THR A 72 -12.10 -2.47 -13.55
N SER A 73 -13.20 -3.14 -13.18
CA SER A 73 -14.07 -3.85 -14.13
C SER A 73 -15.08 -2.92 -14.81
N ILE A 74 -15.49 -1.84 -14.15
CA ILE A 74 -16.54 -0.93 -14.62
C ILE A 74 -15.95 0.29 -15.32
N PHE A 75 -14.85 0.83 -14.78
CA PHE A 75 -14.23 2.05 -15.27
C PHE A 75 -12.91 1.77 -15.98
N SER A 76 -12.63 2.52 -17.03
CA SER A 76 -11.30 2.55 -17.66
C SER A 76 -10.36 3.40 -16.80
N ILE A 77 -9.76 2.77 -15.80
CA ILE A 77 -8.87 3.41 -14.83
C ILE A 77 -7.43 3.37 -15.35
N ASN A 78 -6.78 4.53 -15.37
CA ASN A 78 -5.36 4.62 -15.67
C ASN A 78 -4.55 4.39 -14.38
N TYR A 79 -4.06 3.15 -14.17
CA TYR A 79 -3.35 2.81 -12.94
C TYR A 79 -2.08 2.00 -13.20
N HIS A 80 -1.17 2.06 -12.25
CA HIS A 80 0.08 1.30 -12.22
C HIS A 80 0.25 0.64 -10.85
N GLU A 81 0.43 -0.69 -10.84
CA GLU A 81 0.64 -1.47 -9.63
C GLU A 81 2.12 -1.50 -9.26
N VAL A 82 2.40 -1.28 -7.97
CA VAL A 82 3.75 -1.32 -7.40
C VAL A 82 3.77 -2.26 -6.22
N LYS A 83 4.47 -3.39 -6.35
CA LYS A 83 4.70 -4.29 -5.23
C LYS A 83 5.79 -3.74 -4.31
N TYR A 84 5.50 -3.69 -3.01
CA TYR A 84 6.46 -3.28 -1.98
C TYR A 84 7.75 -4.10 -2.05
N GLU A 85 7.62 -5.40 -2.25
CA GLU A 85 8.74 -6.34 -2.35
C GLU A 85 9.66 -5.97 -3.53
N ASN A 86 9.10 -5.68 -4.69
CA ASN A 86 9.86 -5.25 -5.87
C ASN A 86 10.54 -3.91 -5.62
N LEU A 87 9.89 -2.98 -4.92
CA LEU A 87 10.48 -1.70 -4.58
C LEU A 87 11.71 -1.86 -3.66
N ILE A 88 11.69 -2.86 -2.77
CA ILE A 88 12.81 -3.14 -1.85
C ILE A 88 13.96 -3.84 -2.58
N GLU A 89 13.65 -4.83 -3.41
CA GLU A 89 14.64 -5.68 -4.07
C GLU A 89 15.23 -5.04 -5.32
N ASN A 90 14.41 -4.26 -6.04
CA ASN A 90 14.73 -3.67 -7.34
C ASN A 90 14.31 -2.19 -7.40
N PHE A 91 14.87 -1.38 -6.49
CA PHE A 91 14.45 0.01 -6.29
C PHE A 91 14.44 0.83 -7.58
N GLU A 92 15.58 0.95 -8.27
CA GLU A 92 15.70 1.81 -9.44
C GLU A 92 14.80 1.37 -10.60
N PRO A 93 14.76 0.10 -11.03
CA PRO A 93 13.83 -0.35 -12.06
C PRO A 93 12.37 -0.10 -11.71
N THR A 94 11.98 -0.32 -10.46
CA THR A 94 10.60 -0.10 -9.97
C THR A 94 10.24 1.38 -10.03
N VAL A 95 11.12 2.26 -9.55
CA VAL A 95 10.88 3.70 -9.59
C VAL A 95 10.87 4.24 -11.02
N ARG A 96 11.75 3.76 -11.91
CA ARG A 96 11.72 4.12 -13.34
C ARG A 96 10.39 3.73 -13.98
N SER A 97 9.83 2.57 -13.64
CA SER A 97 8.52 2.14 -14.12
C SER A 97 7.40 3.10 -13.68
N ILE A 98 7.44 3.55 -12.42
CA ILE A 98 6.49 4.55 -11.90
C ILE A 98 6.64 5.88 -12.65
N LEU A 99 7.87 6.37 -12.82
CA LEU A 99 8.13 7.64 -13.50
C LEU A 99 7.70 7.59 -14.97
N ASN A 100 7.95 6.48 -15.67
CA ASN A 100 7.48 6.27 -17.04
C ASN A 100 5.95 6.31 -17.12
N PHE A 101 5.26 5.65 -16.20
CA PHE A 101 3.80 5.72 -16.12
C PHE A 101 3.29 7.15 -15.90
N LEU A 102 4.01 7.93 -15.10
CA LEU A 102 3.68 9.34 -14.82
C LEU A 102 4.15 10.29 -15.94
N GLU A 103 4.88 9.81 -16.95
CA GLU A 103 5.51 10.62 -18.02
C GLU A 103 6.53 11.62 -17.46
N LEU A 104 7.27 11.20 -16.44
CA LEU A 104 8.32 11.99 -15.80
C LEU A 104 9.69 11.40 -16.11
N SER A 105 10.67 12.30 -16.31
CA SER A 105 12.07 11.92 -16.45
C SER A 105 12.66 11.46 -15.11
N TRP A 106 13.70 10.65 -15.18
CA TRP A 106 14.49 10.31 -14.01
C TRP A 106 15.21 11.55 -13.45
N ASP A 107 15.20 11.68 -12.14
CA ASP A 107 15.97 12.66 -11.39
C ASP A 107 16.69 11.95 -10.24
N ASP A 108 17.99 12.17 -10.09
CA ASP A 108 18.81 11.54 -9.04
C ASP A 108 18.38 11.95 -7.63
N ALA A 109 17.58 13.00 -7.49
CA ALA A 109 16.94 13.36 -6.22
C ALA A 109 16.10 12.22 -5.64
N VAL A 110 15.61 11.30 -6.45
CA VAL A 110 14.88 10.09 -6.02
C VAL A 110 15.77 9.22 -5.14
N LEU A 111 17.06 9.11 -5.41
CA LEU A 111 18.02 8.36 -4.61
C LEU A 111 18.29 9.02 -3.25
N ASN A 112 18.03 10.32 -3.16
CA ASN A 112 18.24 11.14 -1.96
C ASN A 112 16.97 11.26 -1.08
N TYR A 113 16.01 10.34 -1.22
CA TYR A 113 14.74 10.38 -0.48
C TYR A 113 14.92 10.52 1.04
N LEU A 114 15.97 9.93 1.61
CA LEU A 114 16.27 10.03 3.06
C LEU A 114 16.62 11.47 3.47
N ILE A 115 17.36 12.19 2.64
CA ILE A 115 17.73 13.59 2.89
C ILE A 115 16.45 14.43 2.86
N THR A 116 15.60 14.18 1.89
CA THR A 116 14.32 14.87 1.74
C THR A 116 13.37 14.55 2.90
N ALA A 117 13.29 13.29 3.33
CA ALA A 117 12.46 12.89 4.45
C ALA A 117 12.91 13.53 5.78
N LYS A 118 14.24 13.59 6.02
CA LYS A 118 14.81 14.22 7.23
C LYS A 118 14.66 15.74 7.27
N LYS A 119 14.57 16.41 6.11
CA LYS A 119 14.36 17.86 6.01
C LYS A 119 12.91 18.29 6.27
N ARG A 120 11.96 17.37 6.30
CA ARG A 120 10.56 17.69 6.61
C ARG A 120 10.42 17.87 8.12
N ASP A 121 10.13 19.08 8.57
CA ASP A 121 9.99 19.45 9.98
C ASP A 121 8.90 18.68 10.72
N ARG A 122 7.92 18.13 10.03
CA ARG A 122 6.81 17.36 10.61
C ARG A 122 6.31 16.27 9.67
N ILE A 123 6.56 15.03 10.03
CA ILE A 123 5.90 13.87 9.41
C ILE A 123 4.86 13.37 10.43
N ALA A 124 3.61 13.81 10.27
CA ALA A 124 2.51 13.45 11.16
C ALA A 124 1.92 12.08 10.74
N THR A 125 2.75 11.03 10.71
CA THR A 125 2.27 9.67 10.46
C THR A 125 2.82 8.70 11.49
N PRO A 126 2.05 7.66 11.89
CA PRO A 126 2.53 6.62 12.81
C PRO A 126 3.82 5.93 12.32
N SER A 127 4.11 6.02 11.01
CA SER A 127 5.31 5.42 10.39
C SER A 127 6.53 6.34 10.39
N TYR A 128 6.55 7.46 11.13
CA TYR A 128 7.66 8.44 11.12
C TYR A 128 9.05 7.77 11.20
N TYR A 129 9.25 6.87 12.16
CA TYR A 129 10.52 6.16 12.33
C TYR A 129 10.88 5.25 11.16
N GLN A 130 9.91 4.80 10.38
CA GLN A 130 10.14 3.93 9.23
C GLN A 130 10.56 4.74 7.99
N VAL A 131 9.92 5.89 7.77
CA VAL A 131 10.14 6.75 6.59
C VAL A 131 11.50 7.45 6.63
N THR A 132 12.05 7.65 7.83
CA THR A 132 13.37 8.29 8.05
C THR A 132 14.54 7.30 8.08
N LYS A 133 14.28 6.00 7.92
CA LYS A 133 15.31 4.95 7.82
C LYS A 133 15.55 4.56 6.36
N PRO A 134 16.73 4.00 6.04
CA PRO A 134 16.94 3.35 4.76
C PRO A 134 15.86 2.30 4.49
N ILE A 135 15.55 2.07 3.23
CA ILE A 135 14.67 1.00 2.81
C ILE A 135 15.18 -0.32 3.39
N TYR A 136 14.28 -1.09 4.02
CA TYR A 136 14.63 -2.30 4.75
C TYR A 136 13.78 -3.50 4.31
N SER A 137 14.37 -4.68 4.31
CA SER A 137 13.73 -5.93 3.86
C SER A 137 13.07 -6.73 4.99
N TYR A 138 13.34 -6.43 6.27
CA TYR A 138 12.85 -7.25 7.40
C TYR A 138 11.32 -7.30 7.55
N ALA A 139 10.61 -6.44 6.83
CA ALA A 139 9.16 -6.41 6.81
C ALA A 139 8.55 -7.30 5.71
N ILE A 140 9.36 -7.83 4.79
CA ILE A 140 8.94 -8.81 3.79
C ILE A 140 8.80 -10.17 4.45
N GLY A 141 7.64 -10.82 4.26
CA GLY A 141 7.36 -12.13 4.84
C GLY A 141 7.27 -12.13 6.37
N ARG A 142 7.07 -10.97 6.99
CA ARG A 142 6.96 -10.84 8.45
C ARG A 142 5.86 -11.72 9.02
N TRP A 143 4.74 -11.87 8.31
CA TRP A 143 3.61 -12.72 8.69
C TRP A 143 4.01 -14.18 8.94
N GLN A 144 5.06 -14.67 8.29
CA GLN A 144 5.51 -16.04 8.45
C GLN A 144 5.96 -16.38 9.89
N ARG A 145 6.44 -15.36 10.64
CA ARG A 145 6.78 -15.50 12.06
C ARG A 145 5.55 -15.60 12.95
N TYR A 146 4.38 -15.22 12.42
CA TYR A 146 3.11 -15.18 13.10
C TYR A 146 2.07 -16.12 12.48
N LYS A 147 2.53 -17.18 11.77
CA LYS A 147 1.65 -18.13 11.07
C LYS A 147 0.53 -18.69 11.96
N LYS A 148 0.85 -18.96 13.23
CA LYS A 148 -0.14 -19.46 14.18
C LYS A 148 -1.21 -18.42 14.49
N GLN A 149 -0.83 -17.17 14.66
CA GLN A 149 -1.74 -16.06 14.96
C GLN A 149 -2.52 -15.60 13.73
N THR A 150 -1.97 -15.78 12.55
CA THR A 150 -2.59 -15.39 11.27
C THR A 150 -3.34 -16.53 10.58
N SER A 151 -3.46 -17.70 11.23
CA SER A 151 -4.09 -18.88 10.61
C SER A 151 -5.56 -18.67 10.25
N ASN A 152 -6.31 -17.91 11.06
CA ASN A 152 -7.75 -17.63 10.82
C ASN A 152 -7.97 -16.67 9.64
N ILE A 153 -7.04 -15.73 9.43
CA ILE A 153 -7.19 -14.74 8.35
C ILE A 153 -6.66 -15.24 7.00
N TYR A 154 -5.84 -16.29 7.00
CA TYR A 154 -5.26 -16.81 5.77
C TYR A 154 -6.32 -17.22 4.73
N PRO A 155 -7.40 -17.94 5.08
CA PRO A 155 -8.45 -18.30 4.12
C PRO A 155 -9.15 -17.08 3.50
N ILE A 156 -9.30 -15.98 4.24
CA ILE A 156 -9.88 -14.72 3.74
C ILE A 156 -8.97 -14.09 2.68
N LEU A 157 -7.65 -14.18 2.89
CA LEU A 157 -6.65 -13.50 2.08
C LEU A 157 -6.06 -14.36 0.95
N GLU A 158 -6.27 -15.69 0.97
CA GLU A 158 -5.67 -16.63 0.02
C GLU A 158 -5.98 -16.28 -1.44
N GLY A 159 -7.21 -15.87 -1.72
CA GLY A 159 -7.62 -15.45 -3.06
C GLY A 159 -6.79 -14.27 -3.58
N TRP A 160 -6.50 -13.31 -2.72
CA TRP A 160 -5.68 -12.13 -3.05
C TRP A 160 -4.20 -12.47 -3.18
N ILE A 161 -3.69 -13.38 -2.34
CA ILE A 161 -2.32 -13.90 -2.45
C ILE A 161 -2.11 -14.48 -3.84
N LYS A 162 -3.02 -15.37 -4.28
CA LYS A 162 -2.98 -15.97 -5.62
C LYS A 162 -3.15 -14.93 -6.74
N LYS A 163 -4.12 -14.03 -6.60
CA LYS A 163 -4.43 -12.99 -7.61
C LYS A 163 -3.24 -12.07 -7.86
N PHE A 164 -2.51 -11.71 -6.81
CA PHE A 164 -1.35 -10.83 -6.92
C PHE A 164 -0.02 -11.58 -7.10
N ASN A 165 -0.02 -12.90 -7.27
CA ASN A 165 1.18 -13.73 -7.46
C ASN A 165 2.21 -13.53 -6.34
N TYR A 166 1.80 -13.79 -5.10
CA TYR A 166 2.66 -13.87 -3.93
C TYR A 166 2.90 -15.30 -3.47
#